data_071b28c9aff4fa91f58f88b91efcc715
#
_entry.id   071b28c9aff4fa91f58f88b91efcc715
#
_cell.length_a   1.000
_cell.length_b   1.000
_cell.length_c   1.000
_cell.angle_alpha   90.00
_cell.angle_beta   90.00
_cell.angle_gamma   90.00
#
_symmetry.space_group_name_H-M   'P 1'
#
loop_
_entity.id
_entity.type
_entity.pdbx_description
1 polymer ?
#
loop_
_entity_poly.entity_id
_entity_poly.type
_entity_poly.pdbx_seq_one_letter_code
_entity_poly.pdbx_strand_id
1 'polypeptide(L)'
;MSNNTALPPLKGAALVLVTLALSMATFMQMLDSTISNVAIPTISGFLGASTDEGTWVITSFGVANAISIPVTGRLAQRFGERKLFLTSVTLFALASLCCGLSTNLDTLIGFRVVQGLVAGPLIPLSQSLLLRNYPPEKRNIALALWSMTVIIAPIFGPIIGGYICDNYDWGWIFLINVPLGVIVVVLTSWLLKGRETPTEPVKINLIALSLLVLGVGSLQIMLDKGKDLD
;
A
#
# COMPACT_ATOMS: atom_id res chain seq x y z
N MET A 1 -17.27 29.26 -14.50
CA MET A 1 -15.79 29.37 -14.38
C MET A 1 -15.44 29.26 -12.92
N SER A 2 -15.14 28.07 -12.41
CA SER A 2 -14.70 27.91 -11.03
C SER A 2 -13.22 28.32 -10.96
N ASN A 3 -12.92 29.31 -10.15
CA ASN A 3 -11.55 29.71 -9.82
C ASN A 3 -10.83 28.52 -9.16
N ASN A 4 -10.18 27.70 -9.98
CA ASN A 4 -9.35 26.58 -9.55
C ASN A 4 -7.99 27.15 -9.09
N THR A 5 -7.99 27.95 -8.02
CA THR A 5 -6.74 28.43 -7.42
C THR A 5 -6.10 27.27 -6.68
N ALA A 6 -5.22 26.53 -7.38
CA ALA A 6 -4.36 25.56 -6.75
C ALA A 6 -3.66 26.24 -5.56
N LEU A 7 -3.80 25.68 -4.37
CA LEU A 7 -3.15 26.20 -3.17
C LEU A 7 -1.64 26.26 -3.40
N PRO A 8 -0.96 27.30 -2.89
CA PRO A 8 0.48 27.46 -3.06
C PRO A 8 1.24 26.24 -2.49
N PRO A 9 2.41 25.91 -3.03
CA PRO A 9 3.24 24.82 -2.51
C PRO A 9 3.53 24.99 -1.01
N LEU A 10 3.65 23.86 -0.31
CA LEU A 10 4.06 23.87 1.09
C LEU A 10 5.50 24.35 1.23
N LYS A 11 5.82 24.94 2.39
CA LYS A 11 7.16 25.49 2.69
C LYS A 11 7.62 25.04 4.07
N GLY A 12 8.94 25.07 4.29
CA GLY A 12 9.54 24.82 5.60
C GLY A 12 9.20 23.46 6.18
N ALA A 13 8.93 23.43 7.49
CA ALA A 13 8.65 22.18 8.23
C ALA A 13 7.44 21.39 7.71
N ALA A 14 6.39 22.08 7.22
CA ALA A 14 5.21 21.42 6.67
C ALA A 14 5.55 20.59 5.42
N LEU A 15 6.46 21.06 4.56
CA LEU A 15 6.92 20.34 3.39
C LEU A 15 7.69 19.08 3.79
N VAL A 16 8.57 19.17 4.79
CA VAL A 16 9.35 18.03 5.31
C VAL A 16 8.41 16.98 5.91
N LEU A 17 7.47 17.41 6.77
CA LEU A 17 6.53 16.50 7.42
C LEU A 17 5.60 15.79 6.42
N VAL A 18 5.13 16.49 5.37
CA VAL A 18 4.35 15.86 4.30
C VAL A 18 5.19 14.82 3.55
N THR A 19 6.44 15.14 3.24
CA THR A 19 7.35 14.20 2.59
C THR A 19 7.53 12.95 3.43
N LEU A 20 7.80 13.12 4.72
CA LEU A 20 7.96 11.99 5.65
C LEU A 20 6.67 11.16 5.75
N ALA A 21 5.50 11.79 5.88
CA ALA A 21 4.22 11.08 5.99
C ALA A 21 3.90 10.28 4.73
N LEU A 22 4.06 10.87 3.55
CA LEU A 22 3.78 10.19 2.28
C LEU A 22 4.82 9.09 1.97
N SER A 23 6.09 9.33 2.27
CA SER A 23 7.15 8.32 2.16
C SER A 23 6.94 7.18 3.15
N MET A 24 6.49 7.46 4.38
CA MET A 24 6.18 6.43 5.38
C MET A 24 5.05 5.49 4.94
N ALA A 25 4.02 6.00 4.23
CA ALA A 25 2.99 5.13 3.66
C ALA A 25 3.55 4.15 2.62
N THR A 26 4.43 4.64 1.76
CA THR A 26 5.13 3.80 0.76
C THR A 26 6.07 2.81 1.45
N PHE A 27 6.82 3.26 2.46
CA PHE A 27 7.69 2.40 3.28
C PHE A 27 6.90 1.27 3.93
N MET A 28 5.79 1.60 4.58
CA MET A 28 4.91 0.64 5.24
C MET A 28 4.42 -0.44 4.27
N GLN A 29 3.95 -0.06 3.08
CA GLN A 29 3.48 -1.01 2.07
C GLN A 29 4.61 -1.90 1.53
N MET A 30 5.78 -1.33 1.24
CA MET A 30 6.94 -2.08 0.75
C MET A 30 7.50 -3.01 1.82
N LEU A 31 7.55 -2.53 3.06
CA LEU A 31 7.98 -3.32 4.21
C LEU A 31 7.05 -4.51 4.42
N ASP A 32 5.73 -4.30 4.44
CA ASP A 32 4.72 -5.35 4.60
C ASP A 32 4.88 -6.47 3.57
N SER A 33 5.10 -6.09 2.29
CA SER A 33 5.33 -7.05 1.21
C SER A 33 6.60 -7.87 1.40
N THR A 34 7.70 -7.24 1.81
CA THR A 34 9.01 -7.91 1.93
C THR A 34 9.17 -8.69 3.23
N ILE A 35 8.59 -8.21 4.32
CA ILE A 35 8.58 -8.88 5.62
C ILE A 35 7.80 -10.20 5.55
N SER A 36 6.66 -10.20 4.84
CA SER A 36 5.82 -11.38 4.66
C SER A 36 6.56 -12.50 3.93
N ASN A 37 7.43 -12.18 2.97
CA ASN A 37 8.22 -13.18 2.24
C ASN A 37 9.12 -14.03 3.17
N VAL A 38 9.74 -13.39 4.16
CA VAL A 38 10.63 -14.08 5.11
C VAL A 38 9.85 -14.87 6.15
N ALA A 39 8.64 -14.41 6.47
CA ALA A 39 7.82 -15.01 7.51
C ALA A 39 7.03 -16.25 7.08
N ILE A 40 6.96 -16.59 5.76
CA ILE A 40 6.18 -17.75 5.26
C ILE A 40 6.45 -19.04 6.02
N PRO A 41 7.70 -19.49 6.21
CA PRO A 41 7.93 -20.75 6.91
C PRO A 41 7.38 -20.74 8.33
N THR A 42 7.54 -19.63 9.04
CA THR A 42 7.05 -19.46 10.41
C THR A 42 5.52 -19.45 10.46
N ILE A 43 4.88 -18.69 9.55
CA ILE A 43 3.41 -18.60 9.43
C ILE A 43 2.82 -19.98 9.10
N SER A 44 3.37 -20.68 8.10
CA SER A 44 2.89 -21.98 7.67
C SER A 44 3.04 -23.02 8.78
N GLY A 45 4.19 -23.06 9.44
CA GLY A 45 4.45 -23.96 10.55
C GLY A 45 3.47 -23.72 11.72
N PHE A 46 3.21 -22.46 12.07
CA PHE A 46 2.29 -22.10 13.16
C PHE A 46 0.82 -22.42 12.83
N LEU A 47 0.40 -22.21 11.58
CA LEU A 47 -0.96 -22.45 11.14
C LEU A 47 -1.21 -23.90 10.66
N GLY A 48 -0.20 -24.79 10.76
CA GLY A 48 -0.32 -26.18 10.37
C GLY A 48 -0.50 -26.41 8.86
N ALA A 49 0.00 -25.48 8.05
CA ALA A 49 -0.08 -25.50 6.60
C ALA A 49 1.28 -25.89 5.98
N SER A 50 1.25 -26.36 4.73
CA SER A 50 2.47 -26.54 3.94
C SER A 50 3.08 -25.19 3.53
N THR A 51 4.37 -25.18 3.22
CA THR A 51 5.03 -23.95 2.72
C THR A 51 4.42 -23.48 1.40
N ASP A 52 3.98 -24.40 0.56
CA ASP A 52 3.33 -24.08 -0.72
C ASP A 52 1.96 -23.38 -0.50
N GLU A 53 1.17 -23.86 0.46
CA GLU A 53 -0.06 -23.17 0.86
C GLU A 53 0.24 -21.79 1.46
N GLY A 54 1.30 -21.67 2.26
CA GLY A 54 1.74 -20.39 2.83
C GLY A 54 2.12 -19.34 1.80
N THR A 55 2.61 -19.74 0.61
CA THR A 55 2.91 -18.78 -0.47
C THR A 55 1.69 -17.96 -0.91
N TRP A 56 0.46 -18.49 -0.71
CA TRP A 56 -0.77 -17.75 -1.01
C TRP A 56 -0.95 -16.47 -0.18
N VAL A 57 -0.29 -16.38 0.97
CA VAL A 57 -0.27 -15.13 1.78
C VAL A 57 0.35 -13.99 0.98
N ILE A 58 1.39 -14.26 0.17
CA ILE A 58 2.05 -13.26 -0.67
C ILE A 58 1.31 -13.09 -1.99
N THR A 59 1.01 -14.20 -2.68
CA THR A 59 0.37 -14.21 -3.98
C THR A 59 -0.98 -13.49 -3.94
N SER A 60 -1.81 -13.77 -2.93
CA SER A 60 -3.12 -13.13 -2.79
C SER A 60 -3.03 -11.60 -2.63
N PHE A 61 -2.09 -11.12 -1.83
CA PHE A 61 -1.81 -9.70 -1.70
C PHE A 61 -1.30 -9.10 -3.01
N GLY A 62 -0.33 -9.75 -3.67
CA GLY A 62 0.28 -9.30 -4.91
C GLY A 62 -0.73 -9.17 -6.04
N VAL A 63 -1.57 -10.20 -6.24
CA VAL A 63 -2.66 -10.20 -7.25
C VAL A 63 -3.65 -9.07 -6.98
N ALA A 64 -4.13 -8.95 -5.74
CA ALA A 64 -5.09 -7.92 -5.36
C ALA A 64 -4.51 -6.50 -5.53
N ASN A 65 -3.24 -6.31 -5.15
CA ASN A 65 -2.52 -5.05 -5.32
C ASN A 65 -2.35 -4.69 -6.81
N ALA A 66 -1.91 -5.64 -7.64
CA ALA A 66 -1.73 -5.45 -9.08
C ALA A 66 -3.05 -5.06 -9.78
N ILE A 67 -4.17 -5.66 -9.39
CA ILE A 67 -5.51 -5.33 -9.89
C ILE A 67 -5.92 -3.90 -9.49
N SER A 68 -5.58 -3.46 -8.29
CA SER A 68 -6.00 -2.18 -7.73
C SER A 68 -5.25 -0.98 -8.30
N ILE A 69 -3.98 -1.14 -8.67
CA ILE A 69 -3.14 -0.05 -9.19
C ILE A 69 -3.77 0.67 -10.41
N PRO A 70 -4.19 -0.01 -11.49
CA PRO A 70 -4.76 0.66 -12.66
C PRO A 70 -6.09 1.36 -12.37
N VAL A 71 -6.83 0.92 -11.36
CA VAL A 71 -8.11 1.50 -10.97
C VAL A 71 -7.94 2.80 -10.20
N THR A 72 -6.78 3.00 -9.57
CA THR A 72 -6.46 4.14 -8.70
C THR A 72 -6.74 5.48 -9.36
N GLY A 73 -6.35 5.67 -10.62
CA GLY A 73 -6.55 6.95 -11.31
C GLY A 73 -8.02 7.35 -11.43
N ARG A 74 -8.90 6.40 -11.74
CA ARG A 74 -10.35 6.64 -11.83
C ARG A 74 -10.98 6.91 -10.46
N LEU A 75 -10.53 6.17 -9.43
CA LEU A 75 -10.97 6.39 -8.06
C LEU A 75 -10.53 7.77 -7.56
N ALA A 76 -9.30 8.19 -7.86
CA ALA A 76 -8.77 9.50 -7.49
C ALA A 76 -9.53 10.65 -8.17
N GLN A 77 -9.90 10.51 -9.44
CA GLN A 77 -10.76 11.50 -10.13
C GLN A 77 -12.16 11.59 -9.50
N ARG A 78 -12.72 10.46 -9.06
CA ARG A 78 -14.07 10.42 -8.48
C ARG A 78 -14.14 10.90 -7.03
N PHE A 79 -13.18 10.50 -6.20
CA PHE A 79 -13.22 10.72 -4.75
C PHE A 79 -12.24 11.79 -4.25
N GLY A 80 -11.28 12.17 -5.10
CA GLY A 80 -10.16 13.04 -4.75
C GLY A 80 -8.95 12.23 -4.25
N GLU A 81 -7.75 12.72 -4.57
CA GLU A 81 -6.49 12.02 -4.24
C GLU A 81 -6.26 11.92 -2.73
N ARG A 82 -6.46 13.03 -2.01
CA ARG A 82 -6.24 13.06 -0.56
C ARG A 82 -7.20 12.13 0.19
N LYS A 83 -8.49 12.18 -0.12
CA LYS A 83 -9.49 11.32 0.53
C LYS A 83 -9.22 9.85 0.23
N LEU A 84 -8.96 9.52 -1.04
CA LEU A 84 -8.65 8.16 -1.44
C LEU A 84 -7.40 7.65 -0.72
N PHE A 85 -6.33 8.45 -0.65
CA PHE A 85 -5.10 8.10 0.06
C PHE A 85 -5.36 7.81 1.54
N LEU A 86 -6.05 8.73 2.26
CA LEU A 86 -6.36 8.56 3.68
C LEU A 86 -7.22 7.32 3.94
N THR A 87 -8.24 7.08 3.11
CA THR A 87 -9.07 5.88 3.19
C THR A 87 -8.26 4.62 2.96
N SER A 88 -7.39 4.62 1.94
CA SER A 88 -6.52 3.48 1.63
C SER A 88 -5.55 3.16 2.78
N VAL A 89 -4.88 4.16 3.36
CA VAL A 89 -3.98 3.95 4.52
C VAL A 89 -4.76 3.41 5.72
N THR A 90 -5.93 3.99 6.01
CA THR A 90 -6.76 3.54 7.14
C THR A 90 -7.21 2.09 6.96
N LEU A 91 -7.73 1.75 5.79
CA LEU A 91 -8.19 0.39 5.50
C LEU A 91 -7.01 -0.60 5.43
N PHE A 92 -5.83 -0.17 4.95
CA PHE A 92 -4.61 -0.97 4.97
C PHE A 92 -4.19 -1.31 6.41
N ALA A 93 -4.19 -0.33 7.31
CA ALA A 93 -3.86 -0.55 8.72
C ALA A 93 -4.88 -1.47 9.41
N LEU A 94 -6.17 -1.31 9.13
CA LEU A 94 -7.23 -2.18 9.64
C LEU A 94 -7.10 -3.61 9.10
N ALA A 95 -6.88 -3.78 7.80
CA ALA A 95 -6.67 -5.10 7.19
C ALA A 95 -5.41 -5.76 7.77
N SER A 96 -4.35 -4.97 8.01
CA SER A 96 -3.11 -5.43 8.64
C SER A 96 -3.36 -5.91 10.07
N LEU A 97 -4.17 -5.19 10.84
CA LEU A 97 -4.62 -5.63 12.17
C LEU A 97 -5.34 -6.99 12.09
N CYS A 98 -6.27 -7.14 11.14
CA CYS A 98 -6.98 -8.39 10.93
C CYS A 98 -6.04 -9.53 10.50
N CYS A 99 -5.05 -9.27 9.64
CA CYS A 99 -4.02 -10.24 9.27
C CYS A 99 -3.25 -10.71 10.51
N GLY A 100 -2.78 -9.78 11.35
CA GLY A 100 -2.02 -10.11 12.56
C GLY A 100 -2.81 -10.85 13.63
N LEU A 101 -4.14 -10.80 13.60
CA LEU A 101 -5.05 -11.50 14.52
C LEU A 101 -5.65 -12.78 13.90
N SER A 102 -5.23 -13.17 12.70
CA SER A 102 -5.76 -14.35 12.02
C SER A 102 -5.30 -15.64 12.73
N THR A 103 -6.23 -16.59 12.87
CA THR A 103 -6.00 -17.86 13.57
C THR A 103 -5.90 -19.07 12.63
N ASN A 104 -6.13 -18.87 11.34
CA ASN A 104 -6.02 -19.89 10.30
C ASN A 104 -5.59 -19.25 8.97
N LEU A 105 -5.06 -20.08 8.05
CA LEU A 105 -4.50 -19.64 6.79
C LEU A 105 -5.53 -18.99 5.87
N ASP A 106 -6.75 -19.55 5.78
CA ASP A 106 -7.79 -19.05 4.87
C ASP A 106 -8.22 -17.63 5.25
N THR A 107 -8.38 -17.38 6.56
CA THR A 107 -8.73 -16.05 7.08
C THR A 107 -7.62 -15.05 6.80
N LEU A 108 -6.36 -15.46 6.98
CA LEU A 108 -5.19 -14.65 6.68
C LEU A 108 -5.16 -14.30 5.19
N ILE A 109 -5.30 -15.28 4.29
CA ILE A 109 -5.36 -15.05 2.84
C ILE A 109 -6.50 -14.10 2.48
N GLY A 110 -7.69 -14.29 3.05
CA GLY A 110 -8.83 -13.41 2.83
C GLY A 110 -8.51 -11.95 3.20
N PHE A 111 -7.90 -11.70 4.36
CA PHE A 111 -7.50 -10.34 4.74
C PHE A 111 -6.33 -9.80 3.91
N ARG A 112 -5.43 -10.66 3.42
CA ARG A 112 -4.36 -10.27 2.48
C ARG A 112 -4.93 -9.79 1.15
N VAL A 113 -6.01 -10.41 0.63
CA VAL A 113 -6.72 -9.90 -0.55
C VAL A 113 -7.25 -8.49 -0.29
N VAL A 114 -7.95 -8.28 0.83
CA VAL A 114 -8.47 -6.95 1.20
C VAL A 114 -7.33 -5.94 1.33
N GLN A 115 -6.26 -6.30 2.02
CA GLN A 115 -5.08 -5.45 2.22
C GLN A 115 -4.42 -5.10 0.88
N GLY A 116 -4.28 -6.05 -0.05
CA GLY A 116 -3.74 -5.81 -1.39
C GLY A 116 -4.59 -4.83 -2.20
N LEU A 117 -5.92 -5.00 -2.19
CA LEU A 117 -6.84 -4.09 -2.89
C LEU A 117 -6.72 -2.64 -2.43
N VAL A 118 -6.56 -2.41 -1.13
CA VAL A 118 -6.43 -1.06 -0.59
C VAL A 118 -5.00 -0.53 -0.62
N ALA A 119 -4.00 -1.40 -0.81
CA ALA A 119 -2.60 -1.03 -0.97
C ALA A 119 -2.29 -0.40 -2.34
N GLY A 120 -2.95 -0.85 -3.41
CA GLY A 120 -2.66 -0.41 -4.79
C GLY A 120 -2.61 1.11 -4.97
N PRO A 121 -3.52 1.89 -4.38
CA PRO A 121 -3.49 3.35 -4.45
C PRO A 121 -2.34 4.03 -3.69
N LEU A 122 -1.70 3.39 -2.71
CA LEU A 122 -0.77 4.05 -1.79
C LEU A 122 0.46 4.64 -2.49
N ILE A 123 1.12 3.85 -3.34
CA ILE A 123 2.33 4.28 -4.06
C ILE A 123 2.01 5.41 -5.05
N PRO A 124 1.10 5.26 -6.02
CA PRO A 124 0.82 6.29 -7.00
C PRO A 124 0.26 7.58 -6.37
N LEU A 125 -0.58 7.46 -5.34
CA LEU A 125 -1.13 8.63 -4.67
C LEU A 125 -0.12 9.33 -3.76
N SER A 126 0.77 8.60 -3.06
CA SER A 126 1.84 9.23 -2.30
C SER A 126 2.73 10.08 -3.19
N GLN A 127 3.10 9.56 -4.37
CA GLN A 127 3.91 10.26 -5.36
C GLN A 127 3.17 11.47 -5.95
N SER A 128 1.90 11.32 -6.34
CA SER A 128 1.08 12.41 -6.88
C SER A 128 0.90 13.53 -5.86
N LEU A 129 0.49 13.20 -4.63
CA LEU A 129 0.31 14.17 -3.55
C LEU A 129 1.62 14.87 -3.20
N LEU A 130 2.75 14.15 -3.21
CA LEU A 130 4.06 14.74 -2.98
C LEU A 130 4.38 15.81 -4.04
N LEU A 131 4.30 15.47 -5.32
CA LEU A 131 4.62 16.36 -6.44
C LEU A 131 3.70 17.59 -6.49
N ARG A 132 2.44 17.46 -6.10
CA ARG A 132 1.48 18.58 -6.06
C ARG A 132 1.80 19.59 -4.97
N ASN A 133 2.40 19.15 -3.88
CA ASN A 133 2.73 20.01 -2.74
C ASN A 133 4.13 20.61 -2.79
N TYR A 134 4.97 20.17 -3.73
CA TYR A 134 6.32 20.70 -3.94
C TYR A 134 6.35 21.84 -4.97
N PRO A 135 7.22 22.85 -4.77
CA PRO A 135 7.54 23.82 -5.80
C PRO A 135 8.07 23.11 -7.06
N PRO A 136 7.73 23.56 -8.27
CA PRO A 136 8.16 22.92 -9.53
C PRO A 136 9.67 22.66 -9.60
N GLU A 137 10.48 23.60 -9.13
CA GLU A 137 11.95 23.56 -9.17
C GLU A 137 12.53 22.46 -8.26
N LYS A 138 11.77 22.01 -7.25
CA LYS A 138 12.21 21.02 -6.24
C LYS A 138 11.55 19.65 -6.40
N ARG A 139 10.74 19.43 -7.43
CA ARG A 139 10.04 18.16 -7.65
C ARG A 139 10.99 16.98 -7.84
N ASN A 140 12.12 17.19 -8.52
CA ASN A 140 13.13 16.14 -8.69
C ASN A 140 13.75 15.71 -7.36
N ILE A 141 13.96 16.65 -6.44
CA ILE A 141 14.46 16.36 -5.08
C ILE A 141 13.40 15.57 -4.30
N ALA A 142 12.13 15.97 -4.42
CA ALA A 142 11.03 15.24 -3.78
C ALA A 142 10.95 13.78 -4.24
N LEU A 143 11.04 13.56 -5.56
CA LEU A 143 11.06 12.22 -6.13
C LEU A 143 12.28 11.41 -5.68
N ALA A 144 13.44 12.02 -5.62
CA ALA A 144 14.67 11.35 -5.16
C ALA A 144 14.52 10.89 -3.70
N LEU A 145 14.03 11.76 -2.80
CA LEU A 145 13.79 11.43 -1.40
C LEU A 145 12.75 10.32 -1.24
N TRP A 146 11.66 10.39 -2.02
CA TRP A 146 10.62 9.37 -2.01
C TRP A 146 11.16 8.02 -2.55
N SER A 147 11.95 8.04 -3.64
CA SER A 147 12.54 6.83 -4.24
C SER A 147 13.51 6.11 -3.29
N MET A 148 14.23 6.85 -2.43
CA MET A 148 15.07 6.24 -1.39
C MET A 148 14.24 5.32 -0.48
N THR A 149 13.00 5.69 -0.17
CA THR A 149 12.12 4.88 0.67
C THR A 149 11.78 3.54 0.00
N VAL A 150 11.54 3.54 -1.31
CA VAL A 150 11.24 2.33 -2.09
C VAL A 150 12.43 1.37 -2.11
N ILE A 151 13.66 1.90 -2.12
CA ILE A 151 14.89 1.10 -2.12
C ILE A 151 15.21 0.57 -0.72
N ILE A 152 15.03 1.40 0.31
CA ILE A 152 15.40 1.08 1.68
C ILE A 152 14.44 0.06 2.31
N ALA A 153 13.14 0.17 2.06
CA ALA A 153 12.14 -0.70 2.68
C ALA A 153 12.39 -2.21 2.46
N PRO A 154 12.72 -2.68 1.24
CA PRO A 154 13.03 -4.09 1.01
C PRO A 154 14.27 -4.60 1.76
N ILE A 155 15.22 -3.73 2.09
CA ILE A 155 16.40 -4.10 2.88
C ILE A 155 16.02 -4.35 4.34
N PHE A 156 15.14 -3.51 4.89
CA PHE A 156 14.66 -3.66 6.26
C PHE A 156 13.67 -4.80 6.46
N GLY A 157 12.94 -5.21 5.40
CA GLY A 157 11.95 -6.29 5.47
C GLY A 157 12.51 -7.59 6.06
N PRO A 158 13.53 -8.19 5.47
CA PRO A 158 14.14 -9.41 5.98
C PRO A 158 14.74 -9.24 7.39
N ILE A 159 15.34 -8.10 7.70
CA ILE A 159 15.98 -7.84 8.99
C ILE A 159 14.90 -7.78 10.10
N ILE A 160 13.87 -6.97 9.89
CA ILE A 160 12.78 -6.79 10.87
C ILE A 160 11.93 -8.07 10.93
N GLY A 161 11.65 -8.69 9.78
CA GLY A 161 10.84 -9.91 9.70
C GLY A 161 11.51 -11.08 10.42
N GLY A 162 12.79 -11.32 10.17
CA GLY A 162 13.56 -12.35 10.87
C GLY A 162 13.57 -12.09 12.37
N TYR A 163 13.89 -10.85 12.80
CA TYR A 163 13.90 -10.51 14.22
C TYR A 163 12.54 -10.71 14.90
N ILE A 164 11.44 -10.34 14.23
CA ILE A 164 10.09 -10.54 14.78
C ILE A 164 9.75 -12.03 14.87
N CYS A 165 10.00 -12.81 13.82
CA CYS A 165 9.70 -14.24 13.81
C CYS A 165 10.52 -15.03 14.83
N ASP A 166 11.76 -14.59 15.13
CA ASP A 166 12.64 -15.25 16.10
C ASP A 166 12.32 -14.91 17.57
N ASN A 167 11.76 -13.71 17.83
CA ASN A 167 11.60 -13.20 19.20
C ASN A 167 10.14 -12.94 19.62
N TYR A 168 9.20 -12.88 18.67
CA TYR A 168 7.80 -12.55 18.89
C TYR A 168 6.89 -13.44 18.08
N ASP A 169 5.57 -13.32 18.29
CA ASP A 169 4.56 -13.94 17.44
C ASP A 169 4.63 -13.39 16.00
N TRP A 170 4.49 -14.25 15.00
CA TRP A 170 4.49 -13.87 13.58
C TRP A 170 3.46 -12.78 13.24
N GLY A 171 2.34 -12.72 13.97
CA GLY A 171 1.31 -11.70 13.77
C GLY A 171 1.84 -10.26 13.86
N TRP A 172 2.93 -10.04 14.60
CA TRP A 172 3.55 -8.72 14.75
C TRP A 172 4.12 -8.17 13.44
N ILE A 173 4.44 -9.01 12.44
CA ILE A 173 4.87 -8.52 11.12
C ILE A 173 3.79 -7.65 10.44
N PHE A 174 2.53 -7.94 10.74
CA PHE A 174 1.39 -7.16 10.27
C PHE A 174 1.02 -6.03 11.25
N LEU A 175 1.05 -6.30 12.55
CA LEU A 175 0.66 -5.34 13.57
C LEU A 175 1.52 -4.08 13.60
N ILE A 176 2.80 -4.16 13.17
CA ILE A 176 3.70 -3.01 13.02
C ILE A 176 3.15 -1.93 12.08
N ASN A 177 2.31 -2.30 11.11
CA ASN A 177 1.69 -1.38 10.18
C ASN A 177 0.61 -0.50 10.83
N VAL A 178 0.03 -0.94 11.94
CA VAL A 178 -1.08 -0.22 12.59
C VAL A 178 -0.61 1.13 13.16
N PRO A 179 0.42 1.20 14.02
CA PRO A 179 0.91 2.48 14.53
C PRO A 179 1.47 3.37 13.41
N LEU A 180 2.15 2.79 12.41
CA LEU A 180 2.65 3.55 11.26
C LEU A 180 1.51 4.16 10.47
N GLY A 181 0.46 3.40 10.19
CA GLY A 181 -0.74 3.86 9.49
C GLY A 181 -1.44 4.99 10.22
N VAL A 182 -1.59 4.89 11.55
CA VAL A 182 -2.17 5.96 12.38
C VAL A 182 -1.36 7.25 12.25
N ILE A 183 -0.03 7.18 12.36
CA ILE A 183 0.85 8.34 12.21
C ILE A 183 0.67 8.99 10.82
N VAL A 184 0.68 8.18 9.75
CA VAL A 184 0.48 8.66 8.38
C VAL A 184 -0.88 9.35 8.22
N VAL A 185 -1.96 8.74 8.72
CA VAL A 185 -3.31 9.31 8.61
C VAL A 185 -3.40 10.64 9.36
N VAL A 186 -2.90 10.70 10.60
CA VAL A 186 -2.94 11.93 11.40
C VAL A 186 -2.15 13.04 10.74
N LEU A 187 -0.90 12.79 10.36
CA LEU A 187 -0.04 13.79 9.74
C LEU A 187 -0.61 14.27 8.39
N THR A 188 -1.01 13.33 7.52
CA THR A 188 -1.54 13.68 6.19
C THR A 188 -2.87 14.39 6.29
N SER A 189 -3.76 13.99 7.19
CA SER A 189 -5.06 14.63 7.38
C SER A 189 -4.92 16.08 7.86
N TRP A 190 -3.96 16.35 8.72
CA TRP A 190 -3.68 17.68 9.26
C TRP A 190 -2.96 18.55 8.23
N LEU A 191 -1.87 18.07 7.63
CA LEU A 191 -1.00 18.85 6.74
C LEU A 191 -1.66 19.15 5.38
N LEU A 192 -2.45 18.21 4.86
CA LEU A 192 -3.15 18.35 3.57
C LEU A 192 -4.62 18.79 3.73
N LYS A 193 -5.01 19.34 4.87
CA LYS A 193 -6.37 19.88 5.07
C LYS A 193 -6.67 20.96 4.03
N GLY A 194 -7.80 20.82 3.31
CA GLY A 194 -8.22 21.76 2.27
C GLY A 194 -7.48 21.61 0.92
N ARG A 195 -6.54 20.66 0.78
CA ARG A 195 -5.76 20.41 -0.46
C ARG A 195 -6.30 19.24 -1.27
N GLU A 196 -7.63 19.11 -1.34
CA GLU A 196 -8.24 18.06 -2.16
C GLU A 196 -8.16 18.39 -3.65
N THR A 197 -8.06 17.35 -4.49
CA THR A 197 -8.13 17.51 -5.93
C THR A 197 -9.57 17.71 -6.38
N PRO A 198 -9.81 18.47 -7.47
CA PRO A 198 -11.13 18.53 -8.07
C PRO A 198 -11.64 17.15 -8.41
N THR A 199 -12.89 16.89 -8.12
CA THR A 199 -13.53 15.60 -8.39
C THR A 199 -14.46 15.73 -9.59
N GLU A 200 -14.46 14.71 -10.45
CA GLU A 200 -15.33 14.62 -11.61
C GLU A 200 -16.19 13.34 -11.50
N PRO A 201 -17.46 13.37 -11.94
CA PRO A 201 -18.31 12.20 -11.95
C PRO A 201 -17.90 11.24 -13.07
N VAL A 202 -16.85 10.45 -12.83
CA VAL A 202 -16.36 9.44 -13.77
C VAL A 202 -17.23 8.19 -13.69
N LYS A 203 -17.80 7.77 -14.82
CA LYS A 203 -18.49 6.48 -14.92
C LYS A 203 -17.46 5.35 -14.97
N ILE A 204 -17.58 4.41 -14.04
CA ILE A 204 -16.76 3.20 -14.05
C ILE A 204 -17.40 2.23 -15.05
N ASN A 205 -16.68 1.90 -16.10
CA ASN A 205 -17.10 0.85 -17.03
C ASN A 205 -16.80 -0.52 -16.39
N LEU A 206 -17.85 -1.20 -15.93
CA LEU A 206 -17.73 -2.50 -15.27
C LEU A 206 -17.13 -3.57 -16.16
N ILE A 207 -17.42 -3.55 -17.48
CA ILE A 207 -16.86 -4.53 -18.43
C ILE A 207 -15.34 -4.33 -18.53
N ALA A 208 -14.88 -3.08 -18.71
CA ALA A 208 -13.46 -2.79 -18.77
C ALA A 208 -12.75 -3.15 -17.45
N LEU A 209 -13.41 -2.93 -16.30
CA LEU A 209 -12.89 -3.31 -15.00
C LEU A 209 -12.79 -4.83 -14.87
N SER A 210 -13.81 -5.59 -15.26
CA SER A 210 -13.81 -7.05 -15.22
C SER A 210 -12.70 -7.64 -16.10
N LEU A 211 -12.54 -7.14 -17.31
CA LEU A 211 -11.48 -7.57 -18.23
C LEU A 211 -10.08 -7.27 -17.66
N LEU A 212 -9.92 -6.12 -17.02
CA LEU A 212 -8.68 -5.75 -16.35
C LEU A 212 -8.38 -6.68 -15.16
N VAL A 213 -9.38 -6.95 -14.32
CA VAL A 213 -9.24 -7.87 -13.17
C VAL A 213 -8.86 -9.26 -13.65
N LEU A 214 -9.55 -9.79 -14.67
CA LEU A 214 -9.26 -11.10 -15.24
C LEU A 214 -7.88 -11.14 -15.90
N GLY A 215 -7.54 -10.13 -16.70
CA GLY A 215 -6.26 -10.09 -17.42
C GLY A 215 -5.06 -9.95 -16.48
N VAL A 216 -5.09 -8.96 -15.59
CA VAL A 216 -3.98 -8.73 -14.65
C VAL A 216 -3.91 -9.85 -13.61
N GLY A 217 -5.06 -10.31 -13.10
CA GLY A 217 -5.12 -11.40 -12.12
C GLY A 217 -4.58 -12.71 -12.70
N SER A 218 -5.02 -13.09 -13.91
CA SER A 218 -4.53 -14.31 -14.58
C SER A 218 -3.02 -14.23 -14.87
N LEU A 219 -2.55 -13.09 -15.35
CA LEU A 219 -1.12 -12.89 -15.62
C LEU A 219 -0.30 -13.00 -14.34
N GLN A 220 -0.75 -12.37 -13.26
CA GLN A 220 -0.03 -12.41 -11.98
C GLN A 220 0.01 -13.85 -11.42
N ILE A 221 -1.11 -14.57 -11.42
CA ILE A 221 -1.15 -15.97 -10.97
C ILE A 221 -0.25 -16.85 -11.84
N MET A 222 -0.26 -16.64 -13.16
CA MET A 222 0.60 -17.38 -14.08
C MET A 222 2.08 -17.13 -13.78
N LEU A 223 2.48 -15.89 -13.49
CA LEU A 223 3.87 -15.56 -13.17
C LEU A 223 4.30 -16.12 -11.81
N ASP A 224 3.40 -16.11 -10.82
CA ASP A 224 3.71 -16.57 -9.46
C ASP A 224 3.74 -18.12 -9.37
N LYS A 225 2.83 -18.79 -10.08
CA LYS A 225 2.61 -20.25 -10.01
C LYS A 225 3.02 -21.02 -11.25
N GLY A 226 3.44 -20.32 -12.32
CA GLY A 226 3.79 -20.97 -13.58
C GLY A 226 4.93 -22.00 -13.47
N LYS A 227 5.84 -21.81 -12.53
CA LYS A 227 6.92 -22.75 -12.23
C LYS A 227 6.43 -24.08 -11.63
N ASP A 228 5.23 -24.13 -11.07
CA ASP A 228 4.63 -25.31 -10.45
C ASP A 228 3.81 -26.15 -11.47
N LEU A 229 3.74 -25.67 -12.73
CA LEU A 229 3.00 -26.32 -13.83
C LEU A 229 3.90 -27.08 -14.81
N ASP A 230 5.22 -27.00 -14.64
CA ASP A 230 6.26 -27.78 -15.34
C ASP A 230 6.70 -28.98 -14.48
#